data_d6ab854ed0d8788afd8fbfba6ab0db68
#
_entry.id   d6ab854ed0d8788afd8fbfba6ab0db68
#
_cell.length_a   1.000
_cell.length_b   1.000
_cell.length_c   1.000
_cell.angle_alpha   90.00
_cell.angle_beta   90.00
_cell.angle_gamma   90.00
#
_symmetry.space_group_name_H-M   'P 1'
#
loop_
_entity.id
_entity.type
_entity.pdbx_description
1 polymer ?
#
loop_
_entity_poly.entity_id
_entity_poly.type
_entity_poly.pdbx_seq_one_letter_code
_entity_poly.pdbx_strand_id
1 'polypeptide(L)'
;DTLTVLPVQNNEEYFDIPVAATEACSYDRTLGVEILDKKTNAVEGRHFSLESNTVTIKAGERMANVRIRGIYDNIEITDSLGMVLQLVSKEESKWELYGTETKVILQKVCPFDIHLFEGYALIVTSTYFSSYMQGVSQRLIRTVADPDAENTIIMKDYFYKGYDLKVKFTTDDLLNPLIEMEDQPFASTTDAFDTIYGDWEVWAYQSGYYTSYYSSCERFLLQYMTLHVPGMPAGKDEVG
;
A
#
# COMPACT_ATOMS: atom_id res chain seq x y z
N ASP A 1 -23.28 0.96 -6.14
CA ASP A 1 -22.50 1.91 -5.33
C ASP A 1 -21.04 1.73 -5.65
N THR A 2 -20.47 2.70 -6.36
CA THR A 2 -19.02 2.67 -6.66
C THR A 2 -18.27 3.19 -5.45
N LEU A 3 -17.32 2.41 -4.95
CA LEU A 3 -16.40 2.84 -3.88
C LEU A 3 -15.12 3.32 -4.53
N THR A 4 -14.72 4.56 -4.25
CA THR A 4 -13.47 5.15 -4.72
C THR A 4 -12.61 5.49 -3.52
N VAL A 5 -11.36 5.00 -3.49
CA VAL A 5 -10.38 5.33 -2.45
C VAL A 5 -9.39 6.33 -3.03
N LEU A 6 -9.19 7.44 -2.34
CA LEU A 6 -8.29 8.53 -2.75
C LEU A 6 -7.04 8.52 -1.88
N PRO A 7 -5.86 8.24 -2.44
CA PRO A 7 -4.59 8.24 -1.71
C PRO A 7 -4.08 9.67 -1.52
N VAL A 8 -4.41 10.28 -0.40
CA VAL A 8 -4.02 11.66 -0.09
C VAL A 8 -2.58 11.70 0.37
N GLN A 9 -1.68 12.31 -0.41
CA GLN A 9 -0.24 12.44 -0.12
C GLN A 9 0.21 13.86 0.23
N ASN A 10 -0.58 14.86 -0.10
CA ASN A 10 -0.30 16.27 0.15
C ASN A 10 -1.60 17.10 0.21
N ASN A 11 -1.48 18.41 0.51
CA ASN A 11 -2.62 19.32 0.63
C ASN A 11 -3.03 19.98 -0.71
N GLU A 12 -2.39 19.66 -1.81
CA GLU A 12 -2.53 20.42 -3.06
C GLU A 12 -3.21 19.60 -4.16
N GLU A 13 -3.10 18.30 -4.11
CA GLU A 13 -3.58 17.39 -5.14
C GLU A 13 -5.11 17.31 -5.18
N TYR A 14 -5.67 17.44 -6.37
CA TYR A 14 -7.08 17.21 -6.66
C TYR A 14 -7.29 15.86 -7.32
N PHE A 15 -8.33 15.18 -6.87
CA PHE A 15 -8.79 13.91 -7.42
C PHE A 15 -10.06 14.13 -8.22
N ASP A 16 -10.13 13.49 -9.38
CA ASP A 16 -11.26 13.56 -10.30
C ASP A 16 -12.24 12.41 -10.03
N ILE A 17 -13.47 12.76 -9.64
CA ILE A 17 -14.57 11.79 -9.51
C ILE A 17 -15.45 11.90 -10.75
N PRO A 18 -15.47 10.90 -11.64
CA PRO A 18 -16.16 10.98 -12.89
C PRO A 18 -17.69 10.99 -12.72
N VAL A 19 -18.34 11.87 -13.43
CA VAL A 19 -19.79 11.93 -13.63
C VAL A 19 -20.10 11.64 -15.07
N ALA A 20 -20.87 10.61 -15.34
CA ALA A 20 -21.23 10.18 -16.68
C ALA A 20 -22.73 10.34 -16.95
N ALA A 21 -23.05 10.75 -18.15
CA ALA A 21 -24.40 10.76 -18.69
C ALA A 21 -24.50 9.76 -19.84
N THR A 22 -25.66 9.15 -19.99
CA THR A 22 -25.92 8.13 -21.02
C THR A 22 -25.92 8.68 -22.42
N GLU A 23 -26.31 9.97 -22.58
CA GLU A 23 -26.41 10.63 -23.87
C GLU A 23 -25.67 11.95 -23.91
N ALA A 24 -25.13 12.30 -25.07
CA ALA A 24 -24.63 13.63 -25.35
C ALA A 24 -25.81 14.55 -25.72
N CYS A 25 -25.84 15.76 -25.14
CA CYS A 25 -26.81 16.79 -25.48
C CYS A 25 -26.17 17.91 -26.25
N SER A 26 -27.00 18.66 -27.00
CA SER A 26 -26.54 19.84 -27.75
C SER A 26 -26.36 21.11 -26.88
N TYR A 27 -26.54 20.99 -25.56
CA TYR A 27 -26.44 22.07 -24.59
C TYR A 27 -25.68 21.61 -23.34
N ASP A 28 -25.16 22.55 -22.57
CA ASP A 28 -24.48 22.31 -21.31
C ASP A 28 -25.49 21.84 -20.24
N ARG A 29 -25.12 20.80 -19.48
CA ARG A 29 -25.90 20.25 -18.36
C ARG A 29 -25.17 20.48 -17.05
N THR A 30 -25.71 21.33 -16.19
CA THR A 30 -25.15 21.56 -14.87
C THR A 30 -25.97 20.83 -13.82
N LEU A 31 -25.30 20.02 -13.01
CA LEU A 31 -25.85 19.24 -11.92
C LEU A 31 -25.29 19.76 -10.59
N GLY A 32 -26.11 19.80 -9.55
CA GLY A 32 -25.63 20.04 -8.20
C GLY A 32 -24.88 18.84 -7.63
N VAL A 33 -23.95 19.10 -6.73
CA VAL A 33 -23.23 18.07 -5.97
C VAL A 33 -23.47 18.34 -4.50
N GLU A 34 -24.05 17.38 -3.79
CA GLU A 34 -24.32 17.46 -2.37
C GLU A 34 -23.55 16.37 -1.62
N ILE A 35 -23.17 16.68 -0.38
CA ILE A 35 -22.57 15.73 0.56
C ILE A 35 -23.69 15.24 1.48
N LEU A 36 -23.85 13.92 1.57
CA LEU A 36 -24.87 13.33 2.43
C LEU A 36 -24.34 13.18 3.86
N ASP A 37 -24.59 14.16 4.72
CA ASP A 37 -24.07 14.23 6.09
C ASP A 37 -24.33 12.97 6.92
N LYS A 38 -25.51 12.36 6.80
CA LYS A 38 -25.87 11.13 7.55
C LYS A 38 -25.05 9.88 7.16
N LYS A 39 -24.38 9.93 6.01
CA LYS A 39 -23.57 8.84 5.47
C LYS A 39 -22.07 9.19 5.42
N THR A 40 -21.70 10.36 5.94
CA THR A 40 -20.38 10.96 5.84
C THR A 40 -19.82 11.20 7.23
N ASN A 41 -18.57 10.75 7.49
CA ASN A 41 -17.82 11.07 8.70
C ASN A 41 -16.64 12.01 8.43
N ALA A 42 -16.26 12.20 7.17
CA ALA A 42 -15.34 13.25 6.75
C ALA A 42 -16.03 14.63 6.85
N VAL A 43 -15.31 15.65 7.26
CA VAL A 43 -15.84 17.01 7.44
C VAL A 43 -15.26 17.92 6.36
N GLU A 44 -16.13 18.55 5.56
CA GLU A 44 -15.72 19.55 4.57
C GLU A 44 -15.04 20.74 5.24
N GLY A 45 -14.00 21.27 4.62
CA GLY A 45 -13.19 22.36 5.17
C GLY A 45 -12.15 21.88 6.22
N ARG A 46 -12.32 20.67 6.78
CA ARG A 46 -11.35 20.06 7.70
C ARG A 46 -10.57 18.92 7.05
N HIS A 47 -11.24 17.92 6.51
CA HIS A 47 -10.60 16.73 5.96
C HIS A 47 -10.52 16.77 4.43
N PHE A 48 -11.40 17.53 3.81
CA PHE A 48 -11.42 17.71 2.35
C PHE A 48 -12.09 19.03 1.95
N SER A 49 -11.94 19.38 0.66
CA SER A 49 -12.69 20.44 0.02
C SER A 49 -13.15 20.03 -1.37
N LEU A 50 -14.35 20.43 -1.75
CA LEU A 50 -14.80 20.38 -3.13
C LEU A 50 -14.31 21.64 -3.87
N GLU A 51 -13.85 21.48 -5.12
CA GLU A 51 -13.54 22.64 -5.98
C GLU A 51 -14.80 23.43 -6.31
N SER A 52 -15.93 22.72 -6.51
CA SER A 52 -17.24 23.29 -6.79
C SER A 52 -18.35 22.37 -6.28
N ASN A 53 -19.45 22.93 -5.84
CA ASN A 53 -20.69 22.21 -5.53
C ASN A 53 -21.58 21.95 -6.75
N THR A 54 -21.04 22.16 -7.95
CA THR A 54 -21.72 21.86 -9.23
C THR A 54 -20.72 21.23 -10.19
N VAL A 55 -21.25 20.39 -11.10
CA VAL A 55 -20.51 19.81 -12.20
C VAL A 55 -21.25 20.07 -13.52
N THR A 56 -20.53 20.50 -14.55
CA THR A 56 -21.10 20.79 -15.87
C THR A 56 -20.57 19.84 -16.93
N ILE A 57 -21.47 19.03 -17.49
CA ILE A 57 -21.21 18.24 -18.68
C ILE A 57 -21.48 19.14 -19.88
N LYS A 58 -20.44 19.44 -20.66
CA LYS A 58 -20.52 20.34 -21.79
C LYS A 58 -21.36 19.79 -22.96
N ALA A 59 -21.85 20.69 -23.82
CA ALA A 59 -22.54 20.30 -25.05
C ALA A 59 -21.68 19.35 -25.89
N GLY A 60 -22.26 18.25 -26.33
CA GLY A 60 -21.56 17.19 -27.06
C GLY A 60 -20.79 16.19 -26.21
N GLU A 61 -20.57 16.48 -24.91
CA GLU A 61 -19.85 15.62 -23.99
C GLU A 61 -20.80 14.67 -23.24
N ARG A 62 -20.23 13.59 -22.71
CA ARG A 62 -20.93 12.62 -21.87
C ARG A 62 -20.36 12.51 -20.47
N MET A 63 -19.21 13.12 -20.22
CA MET A 63 -18.51 13.03 -18.95
C MET A 63 -18.07 14.40 -18.45
N ALA A 64 -17.99 14.55 -17.15
CA ALA A 64 -17.35 15.64 -16.45
C ALA A 64 -16.82 15.12 -15.12
N ASN A 65 -16.00 15.89 -14.42
CA ASN A 65 -15.43 15.47 -13.14
C ASN A 65 -15.84 16.40 -12.01
N VAL A 66 -16.20 15.82 -10.87
CA VAL A 66 -16.21 16.51 -9.59
C VAL A 66 -14.80 16.42 -9.02
N ARG A 67 -14.21 17.58 -8.66
CA ARG A 67 -12.85 17.63 -8.17
C ARG A 67 -12.83 17.79 -6.65
N ILE A 68 -12.11 16.89 -5.99
CA ILE A 68 -11.98 16.80 -4.53
C ILE A 68 -10.51 16.91 -4.18
N ARG A 69 -10.21 17.68 -3.14
CA ARG A 69 -8.89 17.76 -2.55
C ARG A 69 -8.94 17.29 -1.10
N GLY A 70 -8.10 16.31 -0.75
CA GLY A 70 -7.88 15.91 0.63
C GLY A 70 -7.00 16.92 1.36
N ILE A 71 -7.26 17.17 2.64
CA ILE A 71 -6.43 18.02 3.51
C ILE A 71 -5.54 17.10 4.32
N TYR A 72 -4.37 16.79 3.78
CA TYR A 72 -3.43 15.80 4.27
C TYR A 72 -3.07 15.97 5.74
N ASP A 73 -2.81 17.21 6.17
CA ASP A 73 -2.38 17.52 7.54
C ASP A 73 -3.44 17.20 8.59
N ASN A 74 -4.72 17.15 8.18
CA ASN A 74 -5.85 16.91 9.04
C ASN A 74 -6.41 15.48 8.99
N ILE A 75 -5.76 14.59 8.23
CA ILE A 75 -6.11 13.17 8.15
C ILE A 75 -5.07 12.39 8.95
N GLU A 76 -5.50 11.61 9.94
CA GLU A 76 -4.61 10.71 10.67
C GLU A 76 -4.43 9.38 9.91
N ILE A 77 -3.31 8.69 10.15
CA ILE A 77 -3.00 7.41 9.50
C ILE A 77 -4.06 6.35 9.81
N THR A 78 -4.61 6.42 11.02
CA THR A 78 -5.63 5.47 11.51
C THR A 78 -7.05 5.87 11.16
N ASP A 79 -7.26 7.03 10.53
CA ASP A 79 -8.58 7.53 10.19
C ASP A 79 -9.19 6.70 9.05
N SER A 80 -10.47 6.36 9.21
CA SER A 80 -11.32 5.83 8.16
C SER A 80 -12.35 6.90 7.78
N LEU A 81 -11.92 7.85 6.96
CA LEU A 81 -12.73 8.99 6.55
C LEU A 81 -13.45 8.70 5.24
N GLY A 82 -14.78 8.63 5.32
CA GLY A 82 -15.62 8.43 4.16
C GLY A 82 -16.62 9.54 3.96
N MET A 83 -16.94 9.84 2.71
CA MET A 83 -18.01 10.74 2.32
C MET A 83 -18.89 10.09 1.25
N VAL A 84 -20.13 10.49 1.20
CA VAL A 84 -21.05 10.13 0.11
C VAL A 84 -21.45 11.40 -0.62
N LEU A 85 -21.10 11.43 -1.90
CA LEU A 85 -21.49 12.50 -2.81
C LEU A 85 -22.76 12.08 -3.54
N GLN A 86 -23.69 13.01 -3.69
CA GLN A 86 -24.92 12.83 -4.45
C GLN A 86 -25.04 13.89 -5.53
N LEU A 87 -25.40 13.44 -6.73
CA LEU A 87 -25.80 14.36 -7.79
C LEU A 87 -27.25 14.80 -7.58
N VAL A 88 -27.46 16.10 -7.56
CA VAL A 88 -28.79 16.70 -7.53
C VAL A 88 -29.23 16.96 -8.96
N SER A 89 -30.15 16.16 -9.43
CA SER A 89 -30.78 16.30 -10.74
C SER A 89 -32.29 16.47 -10.63
N LYS A 90 -32.92 16.95 -11.68
CA LYS A 90 -34.39 16.95 -11.77
C LYS A 90 -34.89 15.51 -11.70
N GLU A 91 -36.11 15.31 -11.12
CA GLU A 91 -36.74 13.99 -11.00
C GLU A 91 -36.75 13.20 -12.32
N GLU A 92 -36.97 13.90 -13.45
CA GLU A 92 -37.00 13.33 -14.79
C GLU A 92 -35.66 12.75 -15.27
N SER A 93 -34.56 13.11 -14.58
CA SER A 93 -33.18 12.69 -14.92
C SER A 93 -32.61 11.67 -13.94
N LYS A 94 -33.39 11.25 -12.95
CA LYS A 94 -32.96 10.21 -12.00
C LYS A 94 -33.04 8.82 -12.67
N TRP A 95 -31.91 8.16 -12.64
CA TRP A 95 -31.75 6.84 -13.26
C TRP A 95 -31.58 5.81 -12.15
N GLU A 96 -32.60 5.01 -11.92
CA GLU A 96 -32.61 3.96 -10.88
C GLU A 96 -31.50 2.91 -11.06
N LEU A 97 -31.06 2.69 -12.31
CA LEU A 97 -30.08 1.64 -12.63
C LEU A 97 -28.61 2.02 -12.36
N TYR A 98 -28.26 3.30 -12.40
CA TYR A 98 -26.86 3.73 -12.31
C TYR A 98 -26.54 4.49 -11.02
N GLY A 99 -27.57 4.84 -10.26
CA GLY A 99 -27.44 5.61 -9.02
C GLY A 99 -26.97 7.06 -9.25
N THR A 100 -27.19 7.88 -8.25
CA THR A 100 -26.73 9.26 -8.22
C THR A 100 -25.73 9.50 -7.09
N GLU A 101 -25.40 8.44 -6.33
CA GLU A 101 -24.50 8.48 -5.18
C GLU A 101 -23.21 7.74 -5.49
N THR A 102 -22.10 8.26 -4.98
CA THR A 102 -20.82 7.58 -4.94
C THR A 102 -20.19 7.71 -3.56
N LYS A 103 -19.58 6.63 -3.08
CA LYS A 103 -18.84 6.63 -1.82
C LYS A 103 -17.36 6.85 -2.09
N VAL A 104 -16.80 7.85 -1.42
CA VAL A 104 -15.38 8.20 -1.50
C VAL A 104 -14.74 8.01 -0.13
N ILE A 105 -13.60 7.35 -0.08
CA ILE A 105 -12.77 7.20 1.12
C ILE A 105 -11.49 8.00 0.92
N LEU A 106 -11.16 8.83 1.90
CA LEU A 106 -9.87 9.50 2.00
C LEU A 106 -8.93 8.63 2.81
N GLN A 107 -7.82 8.24 2.22
CA GLN A 107 -6.78 7.47 2.90
C GLN A 107 -5.47 8.26 2.88
N LYS A 108 -4.92 8.54 4.06
CA LYS A 108 -3.61 9.16 4.16
C LYS A 108 -2.53 8.18 3.68
N VAL A 109 -1.70 8.62 2.76
CA VAL A 109 -0.55 7.87 2.25
C VAL A 109 0.69 8.74 2.37
N CYS A 110 1.67 8.28 3.13
CA CYS A 110 2.94 9.01 3.24
C CYS A 110 3.79 8.76 1.99
N PRO A 111 4.39 9.80 1.41
CA PRO A 111 5.29 9.65 0.27
C PRO A 111 6.39 8.63 0.57
N PHE A 112 6.70 7.81 -0.42
CA PHE A 112 7.81 6.86 -0.31
C PHE A 112 9.14 7.61 -0.47
N ASP A 113 10.05 7.32 0.44
CA ASP A 113 11.46 7.71 0.36
C ASP A 113 12.28 6.56 0.92
N ILE A 114 13.17 5.98 0.11
CA ILE A 114 14.04 4.86 0.50
C ILE A 114 14.91 5.20 1.71
N HIS A 115 15.31 6.46 1.85
CA HIS A 115 16.14 6.93 2.96
C HIS A 115 15.43 6.87 4.33
N LEU A 116 14.08 6.74 4.36
CA LEU A 116 13.34 6.50 5.60
C LEU A 116 13.64 5.12 6.21
N PHE A 117 14.13 4.20 5.40
CA PHE A 117 14.44 2.82 5.77
C PHE A 117 15.94 2.58 5.96
N GLU A 118 16.79 3.58 5.78
CA GLU A 118 18.23 3.50 6.04
C GLU A 118 18.57 3.73 7.53
N GLY A 119 19.68 3.16 7.95
CA GLY A 119 20.23 3.36 9.30
C GLY A 119 20.24 2.10 10.14
N TYR A 120 19.54 2.10 11.26
CA TYR A 120 19.40 0.95 12.15
C TYR A 120 17.94 0.51 12.20
N ALA A 121 17.70 -0.78 11.99
CA ALA A 121 16.39 -1.41 12.09
C ALA A 121 16.40 -2.51 13.14
N LEU A 122 15.31 -2.59 13.91
CA LEU A 122 15.06 -3.70 14.82
C LEU A 122 14.27 -4.78 14.08
N ILE A 123 14.89 -5.93 13.85
CA ILE A 123 14.18 -7.12 13.39
C ILE A 123 13.45 -7.73 14.58
N VAL A 124 12.16 -8.07 14.37
CA VAL A 124 11.36 -8.85 15.33
C VAL A 124 10.79 -10.04 14.56
N THR A 125 11.14 -11.25 15.01
CA THR A 125 10.70 -12.49 14.36
C THR A 125 9.56 -13.17 15.12
N SER A 126 8.78 -13.99 14.41
CA SER A 126 7.80 -14.87 15.03
C SER A 126 8.51 -15.90 15.95
N THR A 127 7.79 -16.43 16.93
CA THR A 127 8.30 -17.48 17.82
C THR A 127 8.75 -18.71 17.04
N TYR A 128 8.00 -19.07 16.00
CA TYR A 128 8.35 -20.18 15.11
C TYR A 128 9.69 -19.94 14.43
N PHE A 129 9.86 -18.76 13.80
CA PHE A 129 11.08 -18.42 13.10
C PHE A 129 12.29 -18.33 14.05
N SER A 130 12.11 -17.77 15.25
CA SER A 130 13.18 -17.65 16.24
C SER A 130 13.71 -19.00 16.73
N SER A 131 12.88 -20.06 16.74
CA SER A 131 13.32 -21.40 17.15
C SER A 131 14.33 -22.02 16.17
N TYR A 132 14.24 -21.68 14.89
CA TYR A 132 15.24 -22.07 13.89
C TYR A 132 16.48 -21.16 13.88
N MET A 133 16.38 -19.99 14.50
CA MET A 133 17.42 -18.96 14.54
C MET A 133 18.10 -18.90 15.91
N GLN A 134 18.37 -20.03 16.53
CA GLN A 134 19.05 -20.16 17.83
C GLN A 134 18.36 -19.37 18.96
N GLY A 135 17.03 -19.23 18.90
CA GLY A 135 16.25 -18.50 19.90
C GLY A 135 16.30 -16.97 19.82
N VAL A 136 16.91 -16.41 18.77
CA VAL A 136 16.97 -14.95 18.58
C VAL A 136 15.62 -14.45 18.05
N SER A 137 14.88 -13.75 18.90
CA SER A 137 13.58 -13.14 18.52
C SER A 137 13.68 -11.67 18.11
N GLN A 138 14.77 -11.00 18.48
CA GLN A 138 15.02 -9.59 18.15
C GLN A 138 16.48 -9.35 17.84
N ARG A 139 16.76 -8.57 16.81
CA ARG A 139 18.11 -8.19 16.43
C ARG A 139 18.16 -6.79 15.84
N LEU A 140 19.15 -5.99 16.28
CA LEU A 140 19.45 -4.72 15.68
C LEU A 140 20.40 -4.93 14.51
N ILE A 141 20.03 -4.44 13.33
CA ILE A 141 20.82 -4.52 12.10
C ILE A 141 21.04 -3.13 11.49
N ARG A 142 21.99 -3.07 10.57
CA ARG A 142 22.17 -1.89 9.73
C ARG A 142 21.49 -2.09 8.38
N THR A 143 20.81 -1.05 7.90
CA THR A 143 20.15 -1.01 6.59
C THR A 143 20.76 0.11 5.74
N VAL A 144 20.92 -0.12 4.44
CA VAL A 144 21.42 0.87 3.47
C VAL A 144 20.64 0.70 2.16
N ALA A 145 20.38 1.81 1.47
CA ALA A 145 19.83 1.73 0.11
C ALA A 145 20.84 1.01 -0.81
N ASP A 146 20.32 0.18 -1.73
CA ASP A 146 21.16 -0.48 -2.72
C ASP A 146 21.57 0.54 -3.78
N PRO A 147 22.87 0.83 -3.97
CA PRO A 147 23.31 1.81 -4.96
C PRO A 147 23.08 1.35 -6.41
N ASP A 148 22.89 0.05 -6.62
CA ASP A 148 22.80 -0.58 -7.94
C ASP A 148 21.33 -0.96 -8.31
N ALA A 149 20.38 -0.85 -7.35
CA ALA A 149 19.01 -1.24 -7.56
C ALA A 149 18.03 -0.22 -6.95
N GLU A 150 17.20 0.37 -7.80
CA GLU A 150 16.20 1.35 -7.39
C GLU A 150 15.19 0.77 -6.39
N ASN A 151 14.78 1.58 -5.41
CA ASN A 151 13.80 1.21 -4.38
C ASN A 151 14.15 -0.09 -3.63
N THR A 152 15.42 -0.40 -3.49
CA THR A 152 15.90 -1.62 -2.84
C THR A 152 16.70 -1.28 -1.58
N ILE A 153 16.42 -1.97 -0.48
CA ILE A 153 17.15 -1.86 0.77
C ILE A 153 17.98 -3.13 0.99
N ILE A 154 19.22 -2.95 1.47
CA ILE A 154 20.10 -4.04 1.89
C ILE A 154 20.11 -4.06 3.42
N MET A 155 19.66 -5.14 4.01
CA MET A 155 19.72 -5.43 5.43
C MET A 155 21.01 -6.20 5.71
N LYS A 156 22.01 -5.53 6.30
CA LYS A 156 23.34 -6.05 6.49
C LYS A 156 23.40 -7.11 7.59
N ASP A 157 24.09 -8.23 7.31
CA ASP A 157 24.25 -9.33 8.25
C ASP A 157 22.91 -9.72 8.90
N TYR A 158 21.88 -9.95 8.07
CA TYR A 158 20.47 -9.98 8.49
C TYR A 158 20.25 -10.87 9.74
N PHE A 159 20.58 -12.15 9.67
CA PHE A 159 20.62 -13.05 10.81
C PHE A 159 22.03 -13.58 11.10
N TYR A 160 22.80 -13.81 10.07
CA TYR A 160 24.14 -14.36 10.16
C TYR A 160 25.13 -13.42 9.48
N LYS A 161 26.32 -13.37 10.05
CA LYS A 161 27.42 -12.54 9.51
C LYS A 161 27.78 -13.01 8.08
N GLY A 162 27.81 -12.05 7.15
CA GLY A 162 28.11 -12.31 5.75
C GLY A 162 26.88 -12.59 4.89
N TYR A 163 25.70 -12.70 5.47
CA TYR A 163 24.44 -12.87 4.74
C TYR A 163 23.58 -11.60 4.85
N ASP A 164 23.62 -10.81 3.80
CA ASP A 164 22.76 -9.66 3.64
C ASP A 164 21.41 -10.10 3.07
N LEU A 165 20.33 -9.45 3.45
CA LEU A 165 19.02 -9.64 2.83
C LEU A 165 18.63 -8.39 2.07
N LYS A 166 18.25 -8.56 0.79
CA LYS A 166 17.77 -7.49 -0.08
C LYS A 166 16.27 -7.62 -0.29
N VAL A 167 15.57 -6.50 -0.18
CA VAL A 167 14.14 -6.40 -0.54
C VAL A 167 13.88 -5.13 -1.33
N LYS A 168 12.96 -5.22 -2.28
CA LYS A 168 12.54 -4.14 -3.15
C LYS A 168 11.17 -3.64 -2.74
N PHE A 169 10.99 -2.33 -2.64
CA PHE A 169 9.71 -1.68 -2.41
C PHE A 169 9.00 -1.41 -3.73
N THR A 170 7.73 -1.81 -3.86
CA THR A 170 6.89 -1.41 -4.97
C THR A 170 6.28 -0.04 -4.70
N THR A 171 6.25 0.84 -5.69
CA THR A 171 5.80 2.24 -5.53
C THR A 171 4.70 2.64 -6.50
N ASP A 172 4.26 1.74 -7.36
CA ASP A 172 3.27 1.97 -8.43
C ASP A 172 1.84 2.00 -7.91
N ASP A 173 1.55 1.27 -6.84
CA ASP A 173 0.24 1.29 -6.18
C ASP A 173 0.38 1.83 -4.76
N LEU A 174 0.02 3.11 -4.59
CA LEU A 174 0.13 3.81 -3.32
C LEU A 174 -0.77 3.25 -2.22
N LEU A 175 -1.87 2.59 -2.60
CA LEU A 175 -2.81 1.98 -1.68
C LEU A 175 -2.43 0.56 -1.28
N ASN A 176 -1.47 -0.03 -1.98
CA ASN A 176 -1.01 -1.40 -1.77
C ASN A 176 0.53 -1.45 -1.80
N PRO A 177 1.20 -0.91 -0.77
CA PRO A 177 2.66 -0.80 -0.71
C PRO A 177 3.29 -2.17 -0.41
N LEU A 178 3.69 -2.89 -1.44
CA LEU A 178 4.23 -4.25 -1.35
C LEU A 178 5.76 -4.27 -1.29
N ILE A 179 6.28 -5.41 -0.84
CA ILE A 179 7.70 -5.75 -0.89
C ILE A 179 7.86 -6.97 -1.77
N GLU A 180 8.86 -6.91 -2.64
CA GLU A 180 9.33 -8.01 -3.47
C GLU A 180 10.72 -8.45 -3.01
N MET A 181 10.97 -9.74 -3.05
CA MET A 181 12.26 -10.33 -2.70
C MET A 181 12.62 -11.39 -3.74
N GLU A 182 13.79 -11.26 -4.32
CA GLU A 182 14.38 -12.33 -5.13
C GLU A 182 14.93 -13.43 -4.23
N ASP A 183 14.97 -14.63 -4.76
CA ASP A 183 15.58 -15.77 -4.08
C ASP A 183 17.07 -15.49 -3.82
N GLN A 184 17.49 -15.67 -2.60
CA GLN A 184 18.85 -15.27 -2.19
C GLN A 184 19.38 -16.09 -1.03
N PRO A 185 20.72 -16.22 -0.91
CA PRO A 185 21.36 -16.85 0.23
C PRO A 185 21.00 -16.17 1.55
N PHE A 186 20.74 -16.96 2.57
CA PHE A 186 20.29 -16.49 3.88
C PHE A 186 21.21 -16.91 5.04
N ALA A 187 21.75 -18.13 4.97
CA ALA A 187 22.62 -18.71 5.99
C ALA A 187 23.33 -19.94 5.45
N SER A 188 24.24 -20.51 6.24
CA SER A 188 24.66 -21.92 6.07
C SER A 188 23.84 -22.80 7.01
N THR A 189 23.72 -24.09 6.68
CA THR A 189 23.09 -25.06 7.60
C THR A 189 23.91 -25.24 8.89
N THR A 190 25.22 -25.03 8.80
CA THR A 190 26.09 -25.03 9.99
C THR A 190 25.73 -23.90 10.95
N ASP A 191 25.44 -22.69 10.44
CA ASP A 191 25.05 -21.54 11.26
C ASP A 191 23.63 -21.70 11.81
N ALA A 192 22.69 -22.20 10.96
CA ALA A 192 21.26 -22.26 11.28
C ALA A 192 20.87 -23.49 12.11
N PHE A 193 21.52 -24.66 11.87
CA PHE A 193 21.07 -25.96 12.41
C PHE A 193 22.18 -26.80 13.03
N ASP A 194 23.32 -26.21 13.34
CA ASP A 194 24.53 -26.96 13.64
C ASP A 194 24.99 -27.89 12.48
N THR A 195 25.96 -28.73 12.72
CA THR A 195 26.57 -29.59 11.69
C THR A 195 25.75 -30.84 11.34
N ILE A 196 24.50 -30.96 11.81
CA ILE A 196 23.64 -32.15 11.67
C ILE A 196 23.41 -32.53 10.20
N TYR A 197 23.35 -31.54 9.31
CA TYR A 197 23.01 -31.73 7.89
C TYR A 197 24.19 -31.52 6.95
N GLY A 198 25.40 -31.27 7.46
CA GLY A 198 26.54 -30.86 6.66
C GLY A 198 26.56 -29.36 6.35
N ASP A 199 27.48 -28.95 5.49
CA ASP A 199 27.65 -27.53 5.13
C ASP A 199 26.96 -27.24 3.80
N TRP A 200 25.68 -26.88 3.89
CA TRP A 200 24.83 -26.49 2.77
C TRP A 200 24.43 -25.01 2.90
N GLU A 201 24.05 -24.40 1.81
CA GLU A 201 23.54 -23.02 1.80
C GLU A 201 22.02 -23.01 2.00
N VAL A 202 21.55 -22.23 2.97
CA VAL A 202 20.11 -21.96 3.19
C VAL A 202 19.73 -20.76 2.35
N TRP A 203 18.65 -20.86 1.59
CA TRP A 203 18.12 -19.81 0.75
C TRP A 203 16.79 -19.29 1.28
N ALA A 204 16.56 -17.99 1.15
CA ALA A 204 15.30 -17.34 1.42
C ALA A 204 14.55 -17.07 0.11
N TYR A 205 13.26 -17.35 0.11
CA TYR A 205 12.32 -17.18 -0.98
C TYR A 205 11.15 -16.29 -0.55
N GLN A 206 10.61 -15.53 -1.49
CA GLN A 206 9.35 -14.82 -1.26
C GLN A 206 8.26 -15.84 -0.90
N SER A 207 7.51 -15.58 0.19
CA SER A 207 6.38 -16.43 0.53
C SER A 207 5.33 -16.44 -0.58
N GLY A 208 4.88 -17.63 -0.99
CA GLY A 208 3.77 -17.78 -1.93
C GLY A 208 2.38 -17.70 -1.26
N TYR A 209 2.32 -17.70 0.07
CA TYR A 209 1.07 -17.74 0.85
C TYR A 209 0.72 -16.42 1.50
N TYR A 210 1.71 -15.61 1.84
CA TYR A 210 1.53 -14.35 2.57
C TYR A 210 2.15 -13.20 1.83
N THR A 211 1.47 -12.07 1.84
CA THR A 211 1.91 -10.85 1.18
C THR A 211 2.81 -10.03 2.10
N SER A 212 4.01 -9.73 1.65
CA SER A 212 4.95 -8.83 2.31
C SER A 212 4.63 -7.39 1.94
N TYR A 213 4.65 -6.48 2.92
CA TYR A 213 4.29 -5.08 2.71
C TYR A 213 5.07 -4.13 3.63
N TYR A 214 4.98 -2.83 3.34
CA TYR A 214 5.65 -1.81 4.14
C TYR A 214 4.73 -0.62 4.43
N SER A 215 5.13 0.22 5.38
CA SER A 215 4.50 1.50 5.67
C SER A 215 5.55 2.60 5.71
N SER A 216 5.46 3.57 4.79
CA SER A 216 6.30 4.78 4.83
C SER A 216 5.96 5.67 6.01
N CYS A 217 4.69 5.71 6.42
CA CYS A 217 4.23 6.51 7.54
C CYS A 217 4.81 6.04 8.87
N GLU A 218 4.78 4.72 9.10
CA GLU A 218 5.20 4.10 10.35
C GLU A 218 6.64 3.58 10.29
N ARG A 219 7.27 3.63 9.12
CA ARG A 219 8.65 3.22 8.85
C ARG A 219 8.94 1.78 9.26
N PHE A 220 8.08 0.87 8.85
CA PHE A 220 8.30 -0.56 9.03
C PHE A 220 8.13 -1.32 7.72
N LEU A 221 8.64 -2.53 7.70
CA LEU A 221 8.36 -3.54 6.69
C LEU A 221 7.99 -4.86 7.38
N LEU A 222 7.05 -5.58 6.80
CA LEU A 222 6.67 -6.94 7.20
C LEU A 222 7.04 -7.89 6.06
N GLN A 223 8.06 -8.71 6.30
CA GLN A 223 8.55 -9.66 5.32
C GLN A 223 8.14 -11.08 5.69
N TYR A 224 7.41 -11.72 4.80
CA TYR A 224 7.15 -13.16 4.85
C TYR A 224 8.10 -13.86 3.88
N MET A 225 8.79 -14.87 4.38
CA MET A 225 9.72 -15.65 3.57
C MET A 225 9.65 -17.14 3.90
N THR A 226 10.01 -17.95 2.95
CA THR A 226 10.20 -19.39 3.11
C THR A 226 11.69 -19.69 3.01
N LEU A 227 12.22 -20.53 3.88
CA LEU A 227 13.60 -20.97 3.84
C LEU A 227 13.68 -22.40 3.32
N HIS A 228 14.64 -22.68 2.45
CA HIS A 228 14.94 -24.03 2.05
C HIS A 228 16.44 -24.21 1.71
N VAL A 229 16.86 -25.45 1.60
CA VAL A 229 18.25 -25.82 1.29
C VAL A 229 18.28 -26.51 -0.06
N PRO A 230 18.66 -25.81 -1.15
CA PRO A 230 18.73 -26.39 -2.47
C PRO A 230 19.70 -27.59 -2.52
N GLY A 231 19.30 -28.66 -3.22
CA GLY A 231 20.15 -29.82 -3.43
C GLY A 231 20.16 -30.86 -2.31
N MET A 232 19.45 -30.62 -1.19
CA MET A 232 19.21 -31.68 -0.20
C MET A 232 18.29 -32.77 -0.78
N PRO A 233 18.47 -34.06 -0.36
CA PRO A 233 17.56 -35.12 -0.72
C PRO A 233 16.12 -34.79 -0.36
N ALA A 234 15.19 -35.11 -1.27
CA ALA A 234 13.77 -34.84 -1.10
C ALA A 234 13.22 -35.24 0.28
N GLY A 235 12.53 -34.35 0.96
CA GLY A 235 11.98 -34.50 2.30
C GLY A 235 12.81 -33.89 3.43
N LYS A 236 13.95 -33.25 3.12
CA LYS A 236 14.79 -32.54 4.11
C LYS A 236 15.08 -31.09 3.75
N ASP A 237 14.62 -30.65 2.58
CA ASP A 237 14.90 -29.38 1.94
C ASP A 237 13.89 -28.27 2.29
N GLU A 238 12.77 -28.61 2.91
CA GLU A 238 11.78 -27.62 3.34
C GLU A 238 11.80 -27.46 4.86
N VAL A 239 12.22 -26.29 5.29
CA VAL A 239 12.03 -25.80 6.65
C VAL A 239 10.96 -24.69 6.54
N GLY A 240 9.70 -25.10 6.53
CA GLY A 240 8.54 -24.23 6.35
C GLY A 240 8.09 -23.50 7.60
#